data_0239d6aeef8087ab6fc2432adaae8864
#
_entry.id   0239d6aeef8087ab6fc2432adaae8864
#
_cell.length_a   1.000
_cell.length_b   1.000
_cell.length_c   1.000
_cell.angle_alpha   90.00
_cell.angle_beta   90.00
_cell.angle_gamma   90.00
#
_symmetry.space_group_name_H-M   'P 1'
#
loop_
_entity.id
_entity.type
_entity.pdbx_description
1 polymer ?
#
loop_
_entity_poly.entity_id
_entity_poly.type
_entity_poly.pdbx_seq_one_letter_code
_entity_poly.pdbx_strand_id
1 'polypeptide(L)'
;MINPTGQGRTTTAPETSETSTSNTGTSNTGIIDVLLVGAGHRTLRYAGYAEEHPDQMRVVGVVDPNPVRRRVAAERFGIPAERQWERVADLPDEPVARAAINGTMDALHVPLGLALLDLGYDMLLEKPVSLDPAGLLQLEERASATGRTVAVCHVLRHAPFYAEIKRRVHAGEIGRVLSIDLAEQVAYDHMASAFVRGRWRNEAESGSSILLAKCSHDMDLMSWFAGPTRPVRATSAGSLSWFTEANAPAGSGTRCLTDCAIEESCAYSAKRVYVDLGRWGAYAWESLEHLDHLATDEEKLASLATDNPFGRCVWRTDNTVVDRQGVLVEFENGATGTMTMATTAAKGSRTIHLVGTAGEIEGKMEEDRFVLRRFDASGVHHSEEVVDTAGGEDFHGGGDLRLVGDFVAVLNGEQPSLSTTDLAGSVNGQLSAFAAEEGRRTGSWVELDEMRGRYGD
;
A
#
# COMPACT_ATOMS: atom_id res chain seq x y z
N MET A 1 -56.70 49.94 -5.47
CA MET A 1 -57.58 50.50 -6.50
C MET A 1 -57.01 50.20 -7.86
N ILE A 2 -57.77 49.40 -8.66
CA ILE A 2 -57.81 49.38 -10.11
C ILE A 2 -56.64 48.75 -10.87
N ASN A 3 -56.82 47.49 -11.29
CA ASN A 3 -56.51 46.95 -12.62
C ASN A 3 -57.32 47.71 -13.69
N PRO A 4 -57.10 47.67 -15.06
CA PRO A 4 -56.80 46.46 -15.84
C PRO A 4 -56.07 46.68 -17.21
N THR A 5 -55.77 45.50 -17.86
CA THR A 5 -55.87 45.15 -19.30
C THR A 5 -54.86 45.65 -20.33
N GLY A 6 -54.36 44.65 -21.13
CA GLY A 6 -53.84 44.85 -22.48
C GLY A 6 -53.13 43.60 -23.10
N GLN A 7 -53.93 42.66 -23.63
CA GLN A 7 -53.78 41.91 -24.92
C GLN A 7 -52.36 41.91 -25.55
N GLY A 8 -51.60 40.79 -25.71
CA GLY A 8 -51.89 39.74 -26.69
C GLY A 8 -51.02 39.90 -27.93
N ARG A 9 -49.93 39.12 -28.09
CA ARG A 9 -49.38 38.70 -29.38
C ARG A 9 -48.64 37.36 -29.23
N THR A 10 -49.21 36.37 -29.86
CA THR A 10 -48.59 35.08 -30.17
C THR A 10 -47.53 35.26 -31.24
N THR A 11 -46.28 34.81 -30.90
CA THR A 11 -45.27 34.49 -31.92
C THR A 11 -44.79 33.08 -31.68
N THR A 12 -45.07 32.20 -32.64
CA THR A 12 -44.59 30.85 -32.76
C THR A 12 -43.07 30.81 -32.91
N ALA A 13 -42.38 30.13 -32.03
CA ALA A 13 -40.98 29.76 -32.16
C ALA A 13 -40.88 28.38 -32.87
N PRO A 14 -39.83 28.12 -33.66
CA PRO A 14 -39.69 26.87 -34.38
C PRO A 14 -39.22 25.75 -33.44
N GLU A 15 -39.77 24.56 -33.63
CA GLU A 15 -39.37 23.32 -33.01
C GLU A 15 -37.93 22.96 -33.42
N THR A 16 -36.99 23.02 -32.48
CA THR A 16 -35.69 22.37 -32.62
C THR A 16 -35.83 20.92 -32.13
N SER A 17 -35.68 19.98 -33.04
CA SER A 17 -35.59 18.56 -32.77
C SER A 17 -34.34 18.29 -31.92
N GLU A 18 -34.54 18.05 -30.64
CA GLU A 18 -33.52 17.43 -29.78
C GLU A 18 -33.37 15.96 -30.17
N THR A 19 -32.32 15.65 -30.92
CA THR A 19 -31.83 14.30 -31.05
C THR A 19 -31.22 13.92 -29.71
N SER A 20 -31.99 13.26 -28.85
CA SER A 20 -31.49 12.58 -27.69
C SER A 20 -30.60 11.40 -28.12
N THR A 21 -29.30 11.60 -28.19
CA THR A 21 -28.36 10.51 -28.19
C THR A 21 -28.41 9.91 -26.79
N SER A 22 -29.24 8.91 -26.62
CA SER A 22 -29.19 8.01 -25.47
C SER A 22 -27.87 7.24 -25.53
N ASN A 23 -26.87 7.74 -24.80
CA ASN A 23 -25.65 7.01 -24.52
C ASN A 23 -26.01 5.93 -23.47
N THR A 24 -26.63 4.84 -23.94
CA THR A 24 -26.78 3.61 -23.15
C THR A 24 -25.41 2.97 -23.05
N GLY A 25 -24.59 3.48 -22.12
CA GLY A 25 -23.46 2.75 -21.62
C GLY A 25 -23.99 1.45 -21.01
N THR A 26 -23.94 0.38 -21.76
CA THR A 26 -24.09 -0.98 -21.21
C THR A 26 -22.95 -1.15 -20.22
N SER A 27 -23.25 -1.10 -18.92
CA SER A 27 -22.35 -1.58 -17.88
C SER A 27 -22.04 -3.03 -18.21
N ASN A 28 -20.80 -3.29 -18.64
CA ASN A 28 -20.35 -4.63 -18.95
C ASN A 28 -20.04 -5.32 -17.60
N THR A 29 -21.10 -5.72 -16.87
CA THR A 29 -21.03 -6.44 -15.60
C THR A 29 -20.64 -7.90 -15.86
N GLY A 30 -19.44 -8.09 -16.38
CA GLY A 30 -18.87 -9.41 -16.64
C GLY A 30 -17.90 -9.83 -15.53
N ILE A 31 -17.66 -11.13 -15.43
CA ILE A 31 -16.58 -11.68 -14.59
C ILE A 31 -15.25 -11.15 -15.13
N ILE A 32 -14.45 -10.54 -14.27
CA ILE A 32 -13.11 -10.04 -14.63
C ILE A 32 -12.12 -11.20 -14.55
N ASP A 33 -11.59 -11.60 -15.70
CA ASP A 33 -10.47 -12.53 -15.76
C ASP A 33 -9.17 -11.84 -15.38
N VAL A 34 -8.39 -12.44 -14.47
CA VAL A 34 -7.12 -11.91 -14.00
C VAL A 34 -5.97 -12.88 -14.18
N LEU A 35 -4.80 -12.33 -14.53
CA LEU A 35 -3.51 -13.00 -14.58
C LEU A 35 -2.72 -12.70 -13.31
N LEU A 36 -2.18 -13.71 -12.64
CA LEU A 36 -1.26 -13.51 -11.52
C LEU A 36 0.17 -13.35 -12.05
N VAL A 37 0.84 -12.28 -11.66
CA VAL A 37 2.26 -12.03 -11.98
C VAL A 37 3.04 -11.93 -10.67
N GLY A 38 3.85 -12.98 -10.40
CA GLY A 38 4.41 -13.25 -9.08
C GLY A 38 3.38 -13.93 -8.16
N ALA A 39 3.52 -15.24 -7.93
CA ALA A 39 2.60 -16.02 -7.10
C ALA A 39 3.03 -16.06 -5.61
N GLY A 40 3.50 -14.92 -5.08
CA GLY A 40 3.84 -14.75 -3.66
C GLY A 40 2.62 -14.61 -2.76
N HIS A 41 2.84 -14.56 -1.44
CA HIS A 41 1.75 -14.51 -0.45
C HIS A 41 0.82 -13.30 -0.62
N ARG A 42 1.33 -12.13 -1.07
CA ARG A 42 0.49 -10.94 -1.30
C ARG A 42 -0.45 -11.15 -2.49
N THR A 43 0.10 -11.57 -3.62
CA THR A 43 -0.70 -11.87 -4.82
C THR A 43 -1.79 -12.90 -4.53
N LEU A 44 -1.42 -13.99 -3.83
CA LEU A 44 -2.38 -15.05 -3.47
C LEU A 44 -3.46 -14.56 -2.49
N ARG A 45 -3.15 -13.57 -1.64
CA ARG A 45 -4.15 -12.92 -0.78
C ARG A 45 -5.18 -12.16 -1.60
N TYR A 46 -4.75 -11.34 -2.57
CA TYR A 46 -5.65 -10.62 -3.47
C TYR A 46 -6.45 -11.55 -4.36
N ALA A 47 -5.79 -12.58 -4.91
CA ALA A 47 -6.43 -13.59 -5.74
C ALA A 47 -7.55 -14.36 -4.99
N GLY A 48 -7.47 -14.45 -3.65
CA GLY A 48 -8.51 -15.01 -2.80
C GLY A 48 -9.88 -14.35 -2.97
N TYR A 49 -9.93 -13.12 -3.49
CA TYR A 49 -11.21 -12.49 -3.85
C TYR A 49 -12.02 -13.31 -4.85
N ALA A 50 -11.37 -14.00 -5.78
CA ALA A 50 -12.05 -14.87 -6.74
C ALA A 50 -12.73 -16.10 -6.10
N GLU A 51 -12.26 -16.53 -4.92
CA GLU A 51 -12.87 -17.64 -4.18
C GLU A 51 -14.13 -17.19 -3.42
N GLU A 52 -14.11 -15.94 -2.89
CA GLU A 52 -15.25 -15.36 -2.19
C GLU A 52 -16.31 -14.78 -3.14
N HIS A 53 -15.87 -14.31 -4.34
CA HIS A 53 -16.70 -13.64 -5.35
C HIS A 53 -16.46 -14.23 -6.76
N PRO A 54 -16.75 -15.53 -6.99
CA PRO A 54 -16.49 -16.19 -8.26
C PRO A 54 -17.37 -15.68 -9.42
N ASP A 55 -18.42 -14.94 -9.11
CA ASP A 55 -19.30 -14.24 -10.04
C ASP A 55 -18.74 -12.87 -10.49
N GLN A 56 -17.68 -12.36 -9.86
CA GLN A 56 -17.08 -11.05 -10.15
C GLN A 56 -15.66 -11.16 -10.69
N MET A 57 -14.85 -12.10 -10.20
CA MET A 57 -13.46 -12.27 -10.61
C MET A 57 -13.10 -13.74 -10.79
N ARG A 58 -12.23 -14.02 -11.77
CA ARG A 58 -11.69 -15.35 -12.01
C ARG A 58 -10.19 -15.28 -12.31
N VAL A 59 -9.40 -16.11 -11.64
CA VAL A 59 -7.97 -16.28 -11.93
C VAL A 59 -7.84 -17.27 -13.11
N VAL A 60 -7.22 -16.81 -14.21
CA VAL A 60 -7.15 -17.61 -15.45
C VAL A 60 -5.72 -17.96 -15.90
N GLY A 61 -4.70 -17.43 -15.23
CA GLY A 61 -3.31 -17.72 -15.56
C GLY A 61 -2.35 -17.28 -14.46
N VAL A 62 -1.13 -17.77 -14.50
CA VAL A 62 -0.07 -17.45 -13.54
C VAL A 62 1.29 -17.34 -14.22
N VAL A 63 2.06 -16.33 -13.82
CA VAL A 63 3.47 -16.11 -14.20
C VAL A 63 4.30 -16.07 -12.92
N ASP A 64 5.21 -17.00 -12.73
CA ASP A 64 6.19 -16.98 -11.63
C ASP A 64 7.41 -17.85 -12.02
N PRO A 65 8.66 -17.40 -11.84
CA PRO A 65 9.84 -18.23 -12.13
C PRO A 65 9.96 -19.44 -11.21
N ASN A 66 9.40 -19.39 -9.98
CA ASN A 66 9.43 -20.49 -9.05
C ASN A 66 8.36 -21.56 -9.42
N PRO A 67 8.75 -22.78 -9.82
CA PRO A 67 7.81 -23.81 -10.23
C PRO A 67 6.88 -24.29 -9.09
N VAL A 68 7.33 -24.19 -7.83
CA VAL A 68 6.50 -24.56 -6.67
C VAL A 68 5.38 -23.54 -6.51
N ARG A 69 5.68 -22.25 -6.57
CA ARG A 69 4.67 -21.19 -6.48
C ARG A 69 3.68 -21.24 -7.63
N ARG A 70 4.17 -21.48 -8.87
CA ARG A 70 3.26 -21.69 -10.03
C ARG A 70 2.31 -22.84 -9.80
N ARG A 71 2.82 -24.00 -9.35
CA ARG A 71 2.01 -25.18 -9.06
C ARG A 71 0.97 -24.91 -7.99
N VAL A 72 1.37 -24.31 -6.86
CA VAL A 72 0.44 -23.96 -5.75
C VAL A 72 -0.68 -23.04 -6.24
N ALA A 73 -0.37 -22.01 -7.00
CA ALA A 73 -1.38 -21.12 -7.58
C ALA A 73 -2.27 -21.86 -8.58
N ALA A 74 -1.68 -22.70 -9.43
CA ALA A 74 -2.44 -23.46 -10.44
C ALA A 74 -3.40 -24.48 -9.80
N GLU A 75 -2.96 -25.20 -8.79
CA GLU A 75 -3.81 -26.13 -8.03
C GLU A 75 -4.94 -25.39 -7.30
N ARG A 76 -4.64 -24.25 -6.65
CA ARG A 76 -5.62 -23.47 -5.91
C ARG A 76 -6.74 -22.90 -6.79
N PHE A 77 -6.39 -22.39 -7.97
CA PHE A 77 -7.34 -21.68 -8.84
C PHE A 77 -7.74 -22.49 -10.08
N GLY A 78 -7.30 -23.74 -10.22
CA GLY A 78 -7.62 -24.58 -11.36
C GLY A 78 -7.02 -24.10 -12.68
N ILE A 79 -5.82 -23.52 -12.66
CA ILE A 79 -5.17 -22.96 -13.85
C ILE A 79 -4.57 -24.09 -14.69
N PRO A 80 -4.97 -24.26 -15.98
CA PRO A 80 -4.45 -25.31 -16.82
C PRO A 80 -2.98 -25.06 -17.21
N ALA A 81 -2.26 -26.12 -17.59
CA ALA A 81 -0.81 -26.09 -17.83
C ALA A 81 -0.39 -25.07 -18.91
N GLU A 82 -1.19 -24.89 -19.95
CA GLU A 82 -0.97 -23.93 -21.04
C GLU A 82 -1.14 -22.47 -20.64
N ARG A 83 -1.60 -22.20 -19.41
CA ARG A 83 -1.76 -20.87 -18.81
C ARG A 83 -0.82 -20.64 -17.61
N GLN A 84 0.28 -21.39 -17.57
CA GLN A 84 1.32 -21.29 -16.55
C GLN A 84 2.65 -20.90 -17.23
N TRP A 85 3.14 -19.69 -17.00
CA TRP A 85 4.36 -19.17 -17.61
C TRP A 85 5.45 -18.93 -16.58
N GLU A 86 6.68 -18.99 -17.02
CA GLU A 86 7.84 -18.67 -16.17
C GLU A 86 8.10 -17.16 -16.10
N ARG A 87 7.93 -16.47 -17.23
CA ARG A 87 8.24 -15.04 -17.38
C ARG A 87 7.13 -14.32 -18.13
N VAL A 88 6.97 -13.02 -17.87
CA VAL A 88 6.05 -12.15 -18.62
C VAL A 88 6.38 -12.16 -20.13
N ALA A 89 7.66 -12.28 -20.49
CA ALA A 89 8.09 -12.37 -21.90
C ALA A 89 7.62 -13.65 -22.62
N ASP A 90 7.12 -14.63 -21.90
CA ASP A 90 6.59 -15.89 -22.46
C ASP A 90 5.06 -15.82 -22.70
N LEU A 91 4.43 -14.71 -22.33
CA LEU A 91 3.01 -14.44 -22.60
C LEU A 91 2.76 -14.25 -24.11
N PRO A 92 1.59 -14.62 -24.63
CA PRO A 92 1.21 -14.29 -26.00
C PRO A 92 1.05 -12.78 -26.19
N ASP A 93 1.15 -12.30 -27.42
CA ASP A 93 1.01 -10.89 -27.82
C ASP A 93 -0.37 -10.32 -27.47
N GLU A 94 -1.41 -11.15 -27.45
CA GLU A 94 -2.75 -10.75 -27.05
C GLU A 94 -2.98 -11.11 -25.56
N PRO A 95 -3.59 -10.20 -24.76
CA PRO A 95 -3.79 -10.44 -23.34
C PRO A 95 -4.73 -11.63 -23.09
N VAL A 96 -4.29 -12.56 -22.23
CA VAL A 96 -5.05 -13.76 -21.85
C VAL A 96 -6.12 -13.50 -20.79
N ALA A 97 -6.13 -12.29 -20.21
CA ALA A 97 -7.03 -11.82 -19.17
C ALA A 97 -7.30 -10.33 -19.35
N ARG A 98 -8.34 -9.81 -18.72
CA ARG A 98 -8.61 -8.36 -18.70
C ARG A 98 -7.57 -7.59 -17.91
N ALA A 99 -7.16 -8.13 -16.77
CA ALA A 99 -6.23 -7.45 -15.86
C ALA A 99 -5.14 -8.40 -15.35
N ALA A 100 -4.05 -7.82 -14.87
CA ALA A 100 -2.98 -8.52 -14.17
C ALA A 100 -2.87 -8.03 -12.72
N ILE A 101 -2.62 -8.94 -11.77
CA ILE A 101 -2.20 -8.61 -10.42
C ILE A 101 -0.67 -8.75 -10.38
N ASN A 102 0.04 -7.61 -10.40
CA ASN A 102 1.50 -7.57 -10.31
C ASN A 102 1.94 -7.45 -8.85
N GLY A 103 2.22 -8.57 -8.22
CA GLY A 103 2.75 -8.65 -6.85
C GLY A 103 4.12 -9.32 -6.82
N THR A 104 4.97 -8.94 -7.77
CA THR A 104 6.35 -9.40 -7.87
C THR A 104 7.23 -8.74 -6.79
N MET A 105 8.54 -8.89 -6.91
CA MET A 105 9.50 -8.16 -6.07
C MET A 105 9.54 -6.68 -6.48
N ASP A 106 9.76 -5.80 -5.51
CA ASP A 106 9.73 -4.34 -5.66
C ASP A 106 10.50 -3.84 -6.90
N ALA A 107 11.69 -4.38 -7.16
CA ALA A 107 12.52 -4.03 -8.31
C ALA A 107 11.93 -4.44 -9.68
N LEU A 108 10.93 -5.31 -9.68
CA LEU A 108 10.29 -5.80 -10.90
C LEU A 108 8.95 -5.10 -11.19
N HIS A 109 8.44 -4.28 -10.26
CA HIS A 109 7.16 -3.62 -10.43
C HIS A 109 7.11 -2.76 -11.69
N VAL A 110 8.10 -1.89 -11.90
CA VAL A 110 8.16 -1.00 -13.07
C VAL A 110 8.42 -1.78 -14.36
N PRO A 111 9.51 -2.56 -14.52
CA PRO A 111 9.79 -3.22 -15.79
C PRO A 111 8.68 -4.18 -16.21
N LEU A 112 8.10 -4.94 -15.29
CA LEU A 112 6.99 -5.83 -15.63
C LEU A 112 5.68 -5.07 -15.79
N GLY A 113 5.46 -3.99 -15.02
CA GLY A 113 4.30 -3.12 -15.18
C GLY A 113 4.24 -2.47 -16.55
N LEU A 114 5.37 -1.95 -17.07
CA LEU A 114 5.46 -1.40 -18.43
C LEU A 114 5.14 -2.46 -19.49
N ALA A 115 5.71 -3.65 -19.37
CA ALA A 115 5.46 -4.75 -20.29
C ALA A 115 3.98 -5.19 -20.29
N LEU A 116 3.35 -5.24 -19.12
CA LEU A 116 1.93 -5.59 -18.99
C LEU A 116 1.02 -4.52 -19.60
N LEU A 117 1.34 -3.23 -19.40
CA LEU A 117 0.61 -2.12 -20.03
C LEU A 117 0.72 -2.15 -21.56
N ASP A 118 1.92 -2.47 -22.09
CA ASP A 118 2.16 -2.60 -23.53
C ASP A 118 1.39 -3.77 -24.14
N LEU A 119 1.25 -4.88 -23.38
CA LEU A 119 0.42 -6.02 -23.76
C LEU A 119 -1.09 -5.73 -23.61
N GLY A 120 -1.48 -4.60 -23.06
CA GLY A 120 -2.88 -4.17 -22.96
C GLY A 120 -3.63 -4.64 -21.72
N TYR A 121 -2.94 -5.05 -20.66
CA TYR A 121 -3.59 -5.36 -19.37
C TYR A 121 -3.93 -4.11 -18.57
N ASP A 122 -5.10 -4.09 -17.94
CA ASP A 122 -5.31 -3.27 -16.74
C ASP A 122 -4.54 -3.92 -15.58
N MET A 123 -4.17 -3.18 -14.53
CA MET A 123 -3.24 -3.71 -13.53
C MET A 123 -3.61 -3.32 -12.10
N LEU A 124 -3.59 -4.32 -11.21
CA LEU A 124 -3.49 -4.12 -9.78
C LEU A 124 -2.01 -4.31 -9.39
N LEU A 125 -1.36 -3.24 -8.92
CA LEU A 125 0.08 -3.19 -8.70
C LEU A 125 0.42 -3.13 -7.21
N GLU A 126 1.26 -4.05 -6.74
CA GLU A 126 1.77 -3.99 -5.37
C GLU A 126 2.65 -2.74 -5.12
N LYS A 127 2.65 -2.32 -3.86
CA LYS A 127 3.47 -1.19 -3.40
C LYS A 127 4.88 -1.67 -2.95
N PRO A 128 5.90 -0.80 -3.00
CA PRO A 128 5.92 0.52 -3.60
C PRO A 128 5.82 0.43 -5.12
N VAL A 129 5.23 1.42 -5.77
CA VAL A 129 5.08 1.43 -7.25
C VAL A 129 6.43 1.32 -7.94
N SER A 130 7.43 2.05 -7.43
CA SER A 130 8.80 2.09 -7.95
C SER A 130 9.82 2.21 -6.83
N LEU A 131 11.07 1.86 -7.12
CA LEU A 131 12.22 2.07 -6.24
C LEU A 131 12.97 3.39 -6.51
N ASP A 132 12.62 4.10 -7.58
CA ASP A 132 13.20 5.39 -7.95
C ASP A 132 12.17 6.31 -8.62
N PRO A 133 12.39 7.64 -8.62
CA PRO A 133 11.46 8.60 -9.20
C PRO A 133 11.28 8.43 -10.72
N ALA A 134 12.32 8.07 -11.47
CA ALA A 134 12.25 7.93 -12.93
C ALA A 134 11.30 6.80 -13.33
N GLY A 135 11.45 5.63 -12.71
CA GLY A 135 10.57 4.49 -12.96
C GLY A 135 9.12 4.77 -12.56
N LEU A 136 8.91 5.54 -11.48
CA LEU A 136 7.57 5.97 -11.06
C LEU A 136 6.88 6.82 -12.13
N LEU A 137 7.57 7.85 -12.63
CA LEU A 137 7.05 8.76 -13.64
C LEU A 137 6.86 8.07 -15.00
N GLN A 138 7.78 7.18 -15.38
CA GLN A 138 7.68 6.38 -16.60
C GLN A 138 6.43 5.48 -16.58
N LEU A 139 6.11 4.88 -15.44
CA LEU A 139 4.91 4.05 -15.31
C LEU A 139 3.63 4.89 -15.36
N GLU A 140 3.63 6.08 -14.72
CA GLU A 140 2.52 7.06 -14.78
C GLU A 140 2.24 7.47 -16.24
N GLU A 141 3.29 7.86 -16.97
CA GLU A 141 3.20 8.23 -18.39
C GLU A 141 2.67 7.08 -19.25
N ARG A 142 3.20 5.86 -19.07
CA ARG A 142 2.79 4.70 -19.84
C ARG A 142 1.34 4.30 -19.58
N ALA A 143 0.90 4.33 -18.33
CA ALA A 143 -0.50 4.07 -17.99
C ALA A 143 -1.45 5.07 -18.66
N SER A 144 -1.07 6.36 -18.65
CA SER A 144 -1.81 7.42 -19.34
C SER A 144 -1.83 7.21 -20.86
N ALA A 145 -0.68 6.91 -21.48
CA ALA A 145 -0.56 6.74 -22.93
C ALA A 145 -1.32 5.51 -23.45
N THR A 146 -1.39 4.44 -22.67
CA THR A 146 -2.13 3.22 -23.04
C THR A 146 -3.62 3.28 -22.69
N GLY A 147 -4.03 4.24 -21.87
CA GLY A 147 -5.40 4.36 -21.36
C GLY A 147 -5.80 3.16 -20.48
N ARG A 148 -4.86 2.46 -19.86
CA ARG A 148 -5.12 1.33 -18.99
C ARG A 148 -5.33 1.78 -17.54
N THR A 149 -6.22 1.09 -16.86
CA THR A 149 -6.46 1.30 -15.43
C THR A 149 -5.33 0.66 -14.62
N VAL A 150 -4.65 1.46 -13.80
CA VAL A 150 -3.67 0.96 -12.83
C VAL A 150 -4.13 1.37 -11.44
N ALA A 151 -4.47 0.38 -10.62
CA ALA A 151 -4.73 0.56 -9.19
C ALA A 151 -3.51 0.10 -8.38
N VAL A 152 -3.18 0.83 -7.33
CA VAL A 152 -2.04 0.53 -6.45
C VAL A 152 -2.53 -0.09 -5.15
N CYS A 153 -1.82 -1.09 -4.63
CA CYS A 153 -2.20 -1.82 -3.42
C CYS A 153 -2.01 -0.99 -2.13
N HIS A 154 -2.52 0.23 -2.10
CA HIS A 154 -2.62 1.03 -0.88
C HIS A 154 -3.85 0.62 -0.05
N VAL A 155 -3.81 -0.59 0.44
CA VAL A 155 -4.92 -1.29 1.09
C VAL A 155 -5.52 -0.55 2.28
N LEU A 156 -4.75 0.32 2.94
CA LEU A 156 -5.24 1.07 4.10
C LEU A 156 -6.36 2.06 3.75
N ARG A 157 -6.41 2.60 2.52
CA ARG A 157 -7.57 3.43 2.10
C ARG A 157 -8.88 2.66 2.16
N HIS A 158 -8.83 1.33 2.01
CA HIS A 158 -9.99 0.43 2.03
C HIS A 158 -10.26 -0.20 3.40
N ALA A 159 -9.39 0.02 4.40
CA ALA A 159 -9.68 -0.35 5.78
C ALA A 159 -10.85 0.50 6.30
N PRO A 160 -11.88 -0.11 6.92
CA PRO A 160 -13.07 0.62 7.39
C PRO A 160 -12.75 1.84 8.25
N PHE A 161 -11.72 1.76 9.07
CA PHE A 161 -11.23 2.86 9.89
C PHE A 161 -10.88 4.10 9.05
N TYR A 162 -9.99 3.96 8.06
CA TYR A 162 -9.58 5.08 7.22
C TYR A 162 -10.65 5.50 6.22
N ALA A 163 -11.40 4.54 5.68
CA ALA A 163 -12.50 4.82 4.75
C ALA A 163 -13.58 5.68 5.41
N GLU A 164 -13.97 5.37 6.66
CA GLU A 164 -14.94 6.17 7.40
C GLU A 164 -14.40 7.55 7.77
N ILE A 165 -13.14 7.67 8.21
CA ILE A 165 -12.49 8.98 8.41
C ILE A 165 -12.54 9.80 7.12
N LYS A 166 -12.20 9.20 5.98
CA LYS A 166 -12.23 9.92 4.68
C LYS A 166 -13.64 10.35 4.31
N ARG A 167 -14.64 9.54 4.56
CA ARG A 167 -16.04 9.88 4.32
C ARG A 167 -16.46 11.12 5.14
N ARG A 168 -16.05 11.20 6.44
CA ARG A 168 -16.31 12.35 7.31
C ARG A 168 -15.59 13.61 6.84
N VAL A 169 -14.30 13.48 6.46
CA VAL A 169 -13.51 14.58 5.89
C VAL A 169 -14.13 15.07 4.58
N HIS A 170 -14.53 14.16 3.69
CA HIS A 170 -15.17 14.50 2.42
C HIS A 170 -16.53 15.18 2.60
N ALA A 171 -17.29 14.78 3.62
CA ALA A 171 -18.55 15.45 4.00
C ALA A 171 -18.34 16.84 4.60
N GLY A 172 -17.08 17.28 4.81
CA GLY A 172 -16.76 18.60 5.33
C GLY A 172 -16.91 18.73 6.85
N GLU A 173 -17.02 17.63 7.59
CA GLU A 173 -17.33 17.64 9.03
C GLU A 173 -16.25 18.32 9.90
N ILE A 174 -15.00 18.38 9.41
CA ILE A 174 -13.91 19.15 10.03
C ILE A 174 -13.48 20.37 9.20
N GLY A 175 -14.21 20.66 8.11
CA GLY A 175 -13.84 21.70 7.16
C GLY A 175 -12.62 21.33 6.32
N ARG A 176 -11.83 22.32 5.90
CA ARG A 176 -10.59 22.10 5.14
C ARG A 176 -9.49 21.59 6.08
N VAL A 177 -8.81 20.50 5.73
CA VAL A 177 -7.68 19.97 6.50
C VAL A 177 -6.51 20.95 6.46
N LEU A 178 -5.93 21.20 7.63
CA LEU A 178 -4.79 22.10 7.85
C LEU A 178 -3.53 21.35 8.29
N SER A 179 -3.70 20.33 9.14
CA SER A 179 -2.61 19.51 9.66
C SER A 179 -2.98 18.04 9.62
N ILE A 180 -1.99 17.20 9.29
CA ILE A 180 -2.09 15.75 9.23
C ILE A 180 -0.93 15.18 10.02
N ASP A 181 -1.22 14.51 11.14
CA ASP A 181 -0.20 13.85 11.95
C ASP A 181 -0.44 12.33 11.92
N LEU A 182 0.54 11.58 11.42
CA LEU A 182 0.52 10.13 11.33
C LEU A 182 1.67 9.53 12.15
N ALA A 183 1.42 8.38 12.78
CA ALA A 183 2.50 7.59 13.36
C ALA A 183 2.36 6.11 13.02
N GLU A 184 3.44 5.50 12.56
CA GLU A 184 3.61 4.06 12.37
C GLU A 184 4.52 3.53 13.48
N GLN A 185 3.94 2.78 14.40
CA GLN A 185 4.66 2.07 15.46
C GLN A 185 4.90 0.62 15.00
N VAL A 186 6.05 0.36 14.40
CA VAL A 186 6.38 -0.99 13.90
C VAL A 186 6.70 -1.90 15.08
N ALA A 187 6.01 -3.04 15.17
CA ALA A 187 6.29 -4.02 16.20
C ALA A 187 7.73 -4.53 16.12
N TYR A 188 8.34 -4.77 17.29
CA TYR A 188 9.75 -5.18 17.43
C TYR A 188 10.09 -6.43 16.60
N ASP A 189 9.18 -7.41 16.57
CA ASP A 189 9.34 -8.66 15.84
C ASP A 189 9.12 -8.49 14.32
N HIS A 190 8.25 -7.56 13.91
CA HIS A 190 8.10 -7.18 12.52
C HIS A 190 9.36 -6.50 11.98
N MET A 191 9.88 -5.52 12.72
CA MET A 191 11.15 -4.87 12.35
C MET A 191 12.27 -5.89 12.23
N ALA A 192 12.44 -6.75 13.24
CA ALA A 192 13.45 -7.80 13.24
C ALA A 192 13.34 -8.74 12.04
N SER A 193 12.12 -9.06 11.62
CA SER A 193 11.86 -10.03 10.55
C SER A 193 12.02 -9.40 9.16
N ALA A 194 11.39 -8.27 8.87
CA ALA A 194 11.38 -7.70 7.52
C ALA A 194 12.61 -6.83 7.24
N PHE A 195 13.04 -6.02 8.22
CA PHE A 195 13.96 -4.89 8.01
C PHE A 195 15.32 -5.05 8.71
N VAL A 196 15.53 -6.11 9.49
CA VAL A 196 16.82 -6.41 10.12
C VAL A 196 17.40 -7.74 9.62
N ARG A 197 16.59 -8.79 9.48
CA ARG A 197 17.00 -10.10 8.98
C ARG A 197 16.56 -10.37 7.55
N GLY A 198 15.41 -9.79 7.16
CA GLY A 198 14.74 -10.04 5.90
C GLY A 198 15.33 -9.26 4.72
N ARG A 199 14.63 -9.33 3.62
CA ARG A 199 15.08 -8.81 2.33
C ARG A 199 15.22 -7.28 2.25
N TRP A 200 14.48 -6.53 3.08
CA TRP A 200 14.56 -5.07 3.14
C TRP A 200 15.56 -4.52 4.17
N ARG A 201 16.48 -5.37 4.67
CA ARG A 201 17.45 -4.98 5.70
C ARG A 201 18.52 -4.01 5.22
N ASN A 202 18.86 -4.11 3.93
CA ASN A 202 19.97 -3.33 3.34
C ASN A 202 19.44 -2.54 2.15
N GLU A 203 19.52 -1.19 2.24
CA GLU A 203 19.02 -0.28 1.21
C GLU A 203 19.71 -0.49 -0.15
N ALA A 204 21.00 -0.78 -0.16
CA ALA A 204 21.74 -1.00 -1.40
C ALA A 204 21.36 -2.32 -2.10
N GLU A 205 21.04 -3.37 -1.34
CA GLU A 205 20.63 -4.66 -1.88
C GLU A 205 19.16 -4.68 -2.32
N SER A 206 18.28 -4.08 -1.51
CA SER A 206 16.83 -4.06 -1.79
C SER A 206 16.43 -2.94 -2.76
N GLY A 207 17.26 -1.91 -2.90
CA GLY A 207 16.93 -0.67 -3.61
C GLY A 207 15.89 0.19 -2.89
N SER A 208 15.48 -0.17 -1.66
CA SER A 208 14.37 0.44 -0.96
C SER A 208 14.75 0.89 0.45
N SER A 209 14.35 2.11 0.82
CA SER A 209 14.35 2.54 2.22
C SER A 209 13.17 1.94 2.97
N ILE A 210 13.22 1.97 4.30
CA ILE A 210 12.07 1.54 5.12
C ILE A 210 10.87 2.46 4.91
N LEU A 211 11.09 3.75 4.59
CA LEU A 211 10.01 4.67 4.27
C LEU A 211 9.21 4.20 3.05
N LEU A 212 9.88 3.72 2.00
CA LEU A 212 9.23 3.16 0.81
C LEU A 212 8.65 1.77 1.07
N ALA A 213 9.44 0.86 1.65
CA ALA A 213 9.02 -0.53 1.81
C ALA A 213 7.88 -0.70 2.83
N LYS A 214 7.85 0.13 3.90
CA LYS A 214 6.88 0.03 5.00
C LYS A 214 5.89 1.19 5.04
N CYS A 215 6.37 2.43 5.02
CA CYS A 215 5.56 3.61 5.26
C CYS A 215 4.99 4.23 3.97
N SER A 216 5.10 3.57 2.82
CA SER A 216 4.42 4.00 1.58
C SER A 216 2.90 4.14 1.77
N HIS A 217 2.29 3.30 2.60
CA HIS A 217 0.89 3.43 2.97
C HIS A 217 0.60 4.73 3.74
N ASP A 218 1.48 5.10 4.67
CA ASP A 218 1.32 6.29 5.50
C ASP A 218 1.53 7.57 4.67
N MET A 219 2.50 7.55 3.75
CA MET A 219 2.72 8.64 2.79
C MET A 219 1.55 8.80 1.80
N ASP A 220 0.97 7.69 1.39
CA ASP A 220 -0.24 7.67 0.57
C ASP A 220 -1.45 8.24 1.33
N LEU A 221 -1.69 7.78 2.56
CA LEU A 221 -2.75 8.31 3.44
C LEU A 221 -2.59 9.82 3.68
N MET A 222 -1.37 10.28 3.88
CA MET A 222 -1.08 11.72 4.06
C MET A 222 -1.54 12.53 2.84
N SER A 223 -1.15 12.12 1.64
CA SER A 223 -1.56 12.77 0.39
C SER A 223 -3.07 12.68 0.19
N TRP A 224 -3.68 11.55 0.49
CA TRP A 224 -5.12 11.33 0.35
C TRP A 224 -5.95 12.20 1.29
N PHE A 225 -5.54 12.36 2.56
CA PHE A 225 -6.24 13.21 3.54
C PHE A 225 -6.03 14.70 3.31
N ALA A 226 -4.91 15.11 2.70
CA ALA A 226 -4.67 16.50 2.32
C ALA A 226 -5.75 17.04 1.34
N GLY A 227 -6.45 16.14 0.63
CA GLY A 227 -7.52 16.47 -0.30
C GLY A 227 -7.01 16.73 -1.73
N PRO A 228 -7.76 17.47 -2.55
CA PRO A 228 -7.39 17.74 -3.94
C PRO A 228 -6.27 18.80 -4.02
N THR A 229 -5.10 18.47 -3.50
CA THR A 229 -3.91 19.32 -3.47
C THR A 229 -2.67 18.47 -3.69
N ARG A 230 -1.57 19.07 -4.16
CA ARG A 230 -0.31 18.38 -4.37
C ARG A 230 0.67 18.70 -3.25
N PRO A 231 1.55 17.75 -2.88
CA PRO A 231 2.71 18.05 -2.06
C PRO A 231 3.68 18.94 -2.85
N VAL A 232 4.24 19.94 -2.18
CA VAL A 232 5.18 20.92 -2.77
C VAL A 232 6.60 20.54 -2.46
N ARG A 233 6.89 20.25 -1.17
CA ARG A 233 8.22 19.88 -0.70
C ARG A 233 8.15 18.94 0.50
N ALA A 234 9.20 18.15 0.64
CA ALA A 234 9.33 17.24 1.76
C ALA A 234 10.76 17.23 2.33
N THR A 235 10.88 16.85 3.59
CA THR A 235 12.14 16.57 4.26
C THR A 235 11.95 15.52 5.33
N SER A 236 13.04 14.93 5.82
CA SER A 236 12.97 14.03 6.97
C SER A 236 14.27 13.98 7.76
N ALA A 237 14.17 13.45 8.98
CA ALA A 237 15.31 13.10 9.82
C ALA A 237 15.13 11.67 10.33
N GLY A 238 16.19 10.87 10.29
CA GLY A 238 16.15 9.48 10.72
C GLY A 238 17.54 8.87 10.81
N SER A 239 17.66 7.80 11.59
CA SER A 239 18.94 7.13 11.78
C SER A 239 18.75 5.66 12.16
N LEU A 240 19.75 4.83 11.85
CA LEU A 240 19.95 3.52 12.43
C LEU A 240 20.76 3.69 13.72
N SER A 241 20.14 3.38 14.84
CA SER A 241 20.80 3.63 16.15
C SER A 241 20.59 2.50 17.15
N TRP A 242 19.58 1.65 16.99
CA TRP A 242 19.27 0.56 17.90
C TRP A 242 19.82 -0.77 17.40
N PHE A 243 19.52 -1.16 16.18
CA PHE A 243 19.95 -2.46 15.62
C PHE A 243 21.38 -2.39 15.10
N THR A 244 22.31 -2.11 15.99
CA THR A 244 23.76 -1.98 15.73
C THR A 244 24.56 -2.88 16.69
N GLU A 245 25.78 -3.26 16.30
CA GLU A 245 26.64 -4.08 17.13
C GLU A 245 26.98 -3.46 18.49
N ALA A 246 27.04 -2.12 18.55
CA ALA A 246 27.29 -1.38 19.78
C ALA A 246 26.22 -1.61 20.85
N ASN A 247 25.01 -1.96 20.46
CA ASN A 247 23.90 -2.26 21.36
C ASN A 247 23.68 -3.77 21.60
N ALA A 248 24.58 -4.62 21.09
CA ALA A 248 24.45 -6.04 21.27
C ALA A 248 24.59 -6.41 22.76
N PRO A 249 23.61 -7.08 23.38
CA PRO A 249 23.70 -7.47 24.79
C PRO A 249 24.88 -8.40 25.05
N ALA A 250 25.47 -8.31 26.23
CA ALA A 250 26.53 -9.22 26.65
C ALA A 250 26.05 -10.68 26.58
N GLY A 251 26.85 -11.56 25.99
CA GLY A 251 26.50 -12.96 25.74
C GLY A 251 25.72 -13.24 24.48
N SER A 252 25.36 -12.20 23.69
CA SER A 252 24.77 -12.40 22.36
C SER A 252 25.82 -12.94 21.40
N GLY A 253 25.42 -13.96 20.61
CA GLY A 253 26.23 -14.54 19.54
C GLY A 253 25.97 -13.89 18.17
N THR A 254 26.44 -14.56 17.11
CA THR A 254 26.18 -14.19 15.73
C THR A 254 24.86 -14.78 15.21
N ARG A 255 24.48 -15.94 15.74
CA ARG A 255 23.24 -16.67 15.43
C ARG A 255 22.55 -17.14 16.70
N CYS A 256 21.21 -17.08 16.72
CA CYS A 256 20.42 -17.42 17.90
C CYS A 256 20.64 -18.86 18.38
N LEU A 257 20.67 -19.84 17.47
CA LEU A 257 20.70 -21.28 17.81
C LEU A 257 22.10 -21.91 17.77
N THR A 258 23.17 -21.12 17.61
CA THR A 258 24.51 -21.64 17.41
C THR A 258 25.47 -21.22 18.54
N ASP A 259 25.58 -19.91 18.79
CA ASP A 259 26.61 -19.32 19.63
C ASP A 259 26.07 -18.24 20.60
N CYS A 260 24.76 -18.12 20.78
CA CYS A 260 24.14 -17.09 21.61
C CYS A 260 23.83 -17.64 23.02
N ALA A 261 24.50 -17.13 24.03
CA ALA A 261 24.28 -17.53 25.41
C ALA A 261 23.01 -16.97 26.07
N ILE A 262 22.37 -15.99 25.43
CA ILE A 262 21.17 -15.32 25.96
C ILE A 262 19.91 -15.63 25.14
N GLU A 263 19.95 -16.64 24.26
CA GLU A 263 18.87 -16.96 23.32
C GLU A 263 17.52 -17.09 24.01
N GLU A 264 17.46 -17.88 25.10
CA GLU A 264 16.21 -18.17 25.81
C GLU A 264 15.54 -16.95 26.44
N SER A 265 16.29 -15.90 26.79
CA SER A 265 15.81 -14.66 27.39
C SER A 265 15.63 -13.53 26.39
N CYS A 266 16.08 -13.71 25.14
CA CYS A 266 16.09 -12.68 24.13
C CYS A 266 14.69 -12.49 23.51
N ALA A 267 14.16 -11.26 23.51
CA ALA A 267 12.89 -10.96 22.86
C ALA A 267 12.94 -11.20 21.34
N TYR A 268 14.12 -11.10 20.72
CA TYR A 268 14.36 -11.33 19.30
C TYR A 268 14.81 -12.76 18.96
N SER A 269 14.67 -13.72 19.88
CA SER A 269 15.00 -15.12 19.62
C SER A 269 14.34 -15.61 18.35
N ALA A 270 15.14 -16.14 17.41
CA ALA A 270 14.64 -16.67 16.15
C ALA A 270 13.73 -17.90 16.39
N LYS A 271 14.09 -18.76 17.33
CA LYS A 271 13.26 -19.90 17.73
C LYS A 271 11.90 -19.43 18.23
N ARG A 272 11.91 -18.52 19.22
CA ARG A 272 10.67 -18.01 19.81
C ARG A 272 9.77 -17.33 18.77
N VAL A 273 10.30 -16.41 17.95
CA VAL A 273 9.50 -15.63 17.01
C VAL A 273 8.95 -16.51 15.88
N TYR A 274 9.80 -17.33 15.26
CA TYR A 274 9.44 -18.00 14.02
C TYR A 274 8.90 -19.43 14.22
N VAL A 275 9.35 -20.14 15.26
CA VAL A 275 8.92 -21.53 15.53
C VAL A 275 7.86 -21.54 16.62
N ASP A 276 8.18 -21.08 17.83
CA ASP A 276 7.28 -21.22 18.98
C ASP A 276 6.00 -20.37 18.84
N LEU A 277 6.12 -19.13 18.33
CA LEU A 277 4.99 -18.22 18.08
C LEU A 277 4.45 -18.32 16.65
N GLY A 278 5.14 -18.98 15.73
CA GLY A 278 4.74 -19.13 14.34
C GLY A 278 4.61 -17.82 13.55
N ARG A 279 5.23 -16.71 14.03
CA ARG A 279 5.10 -15.40 13.39
C ARG A 279 6.02 -15.29 12.18
N TRP A 280 5.59 -14.47 11.20
CA TRP A 280 6.40 -14.10 10.02
C TRP A 280 6.86 -15.29 9.16
N GLY A 281 6.15 -16.43 9.23
CA GLY A 281 6.51 -17.64 8.49
C GLY A 281 6.60 -17.45 6.99
N ALA A 282 5.77 -16.58 6.41
CA ALA A 282 5.82 -16.25 4.98
C ALA A 282 7.17 -15.65 4.52
N TYR A 283 7.94 -15.08 5.44
CA TYR A 283 9.30 -14.59 5.17
C TYR A 283 10.36 -15.62 5.61
N ALA A 284 10.21 -16.14 6.82
CA ALA A 284 11.24 -16.97 7.46
C ALA A 284 11.46 -18.32 6.76
N TRP A 285 10.43 -18.86 6.11
CA TRP A 285 10.44 -20.21 5.53
C TRP A 285 10.50 -20.22 4.00
N GLU A 286 10.77 -19.10 3.36
CA GLU A 286 10.95 -19.02 1.90
C GLU A 286 12.06 -19.99 1.41
N SER A 287 13.14 -20.15 2.18
CA SER A 287 14.21 -21.10 1.87
C SER A 287 13.78 -22.58 1.94
N LEU A 288 12.63 -22.86 2.56
CA LEU A 288 12.08 -24.21 2.71
C LEU A 288 10.90 -24.49 1.77
N GLU A 289 10.53 -23.57 0.88
CA GLU A 289 9.44 -23.75 -0.10
C GLU A 289 9.70 -24.88 -1.09
N HIS A 290 10.94 -25.33 -1.24
CA HIS A 290 11.30 -26.45 -2.09
C HIS A 290 10.90 -27.83 -1.53
N LEU A 291 10.52 -27.90 -0.27
CA LEU A 291 10.03 -29.14 0.33
C LEU A 291 8.67 -29.51 -0.27
N ASP A 292 8.41 -30.79 -0.39
CA ASP A 292 7.14 -31.34 -0.87
C ASP A 292 6.06 -31.45 0.22
N HIS A 293 6.39 -30.97 1.44
CA HIS A 293 5.53 -30.94 2.61
C HIS A 293 5.72 -29.63 3.40
N LEU A 294 4.83 -29.37 4.34
CA LEU A 294 5.01 -28.27 5.29
C LEU A 294 6.21 -28.57 6.21
N ALA A 295 7.18 -27.64 6.23
CA ALA A 295 8.39 -27.80 7.02
C ALA A 295 8.06 -28.10 8.49
N THR A 296 8.64 -29.17 9.01
CA THR A 296 8.56 -29.55 10.43
C THR A 296 9.34 -28.56 11.30
N ASP A 297 9.07 -28.54 12.60
CA ASP A 297 9.82 -27.66 13.52
C ASP A 297 11.30 -28.04 13.61
N GLU A 298 11.66 -29.34 13.44
CA GLU A 298 13.04 -29.78 13.37
C GLU A 298 13.75 -29.21 12.13
N GLU A 299 13.14 -29.26 10.96
CA GLU A 299 13.67 -28.68 9.71
C GLU A 299 13.81 -27.16 9.81
N LYS A 300 12.82 -26.46 10.41
CA LYS A 300 12.87 -25.02 10.68
C LYS A 300 14.03 -24.65 11.61
N LEU A 301 14.20 -25.39 12.72
CA LEU A 301 15.30 -25.17 13.66
C LEU A 301 16.67 -25.44 13.01
N ALA A 302 16.80 -26.52 12.23
CA ALA A 302 18.01 -26.82 11.48
C ALA A 302 18.35 -25.70 10.46
N SER A 303 17.36 -25.20 9.73
CA SER A 303 17.50 -24.07 8.81
C SER A 303 17.97 -22.80 9.54
N LEU A 304 17.33 -22.43 10.66
CA LEU A 304 17.73 -21.27 11.46
C LEU A 304 19.13 -21.38 12.06
N ALA A 305 19.58 -22.59 12.36
CA ALA A 305 20.91 -22.83 12.90
C ALA A 305 22.02 -22.71 11.84
N THR A 306 21.72 -22.89 10.56
CA THR A 306 22.69 -22.92 9.47
C THR A 306 22.73 -21.62 8.66
N ASP A 307 22.14 -21.58 7.50
CA ASP A 307 22.27 -20.52 6.49
C ASP A 307 21.07 -19.57 6.40
N ASN A 308 19.94 -19.93 6.94
CA ASN A 308 18.74 -19.11 6.94
C ASN A 308 19.02 -17.72 7.58
N PRO A 309 18.83 -16.60 6.87
CA PRO A 309 19.13 -15.26 7.38
C PRO A 309 18.32 -14.91 8.64
N PHE A 310 17.16 -15.52 8.84
CA PHE A 310 16.30 -15.28 10.00
C PHE A 310 16.88 -15.86 11.32
N GLY A 311 17.89 -16.74 11.25
CA GLY A 311 18.63 -17.20 12.41
C GLY A 311 19.69 -16.22 12.93
N ARG A 312 20.05 -15.15 12.18
CA ARG A 312 21.09 -14.18 12.53
C ARG A 312 20.70 -13.34 13.76
N CYS A 313 21.69 -12.89 14.49
CA CYS A 313 21.49 -11.95 15.60
C CYS A 313 21.09 -10.56 15.06
N VAL A 314 20.03 -9.96 15.60
CA VAL A 314 19.52 -8.65 15.11
C VAL A 314 20.50 -7.49 15.25
N TRP A 315 21.47 -7.59 16.16
CA TRP A 315 22.51 -6.56 16.34
C TRP A 315 23.77 -6.80 15.51
N ARG A 316 23.84 -7.93 14.76
CA ARG A 316 25.01 -8.32 13.96
C ARG A 316 24.64 -8.68 12.53
N THR A 317 23.54 -8.08 12.03
CA THR A 317 23.19 -8.14 10.63
C THR A 317 23.88 -7.02 9.87
N ASP A 318 23.81 -7.07 8.55
CA ASP A 318 24.28 -6.05 7.61
C ASP A 318 23.15 -5.04 7.24
N ASN A 319 22.24 -4.80 8.17
CA ASN A 319 21.14 -3.86 7.97
C ASN A 319 21.65 -2.41 7.92
N THR A 320 21.10 -1.63 6.98
CA THR A 320 21.42 -0.21 6.78
C THR A 320 20.20 0.70 6.90
N VAL A 321 19.00 0.12 6.90
CA VAL A 321 17.75 0.89 7.02
C VAL A 321 17.65 1.56 8.38
N VAL A 322 17.09 2.77 8.40
CA VAL A 322 16.88 3.52 9.65
C VAL A 322 15.87 2.80 10.55
N ASP A 323 16.04 2.90 11.87
CA ASP A 323 15.12 2.31 12.85
C ASP A 323 14.15 3.33 13.48
N ARG A 324 14.27 4.60 13.09
CA ARG A 324 13.32 5.68 13.38
C ARG A 324 13.45 6.78 12.37
N GLN A 325 12.33 7.42 12.04
CA GLN A 325 12.29 8.50 11.07
C GLN A 325 11.10 9.43 11.34
N GLY A 326 11.32 10.74 11.22
CA GLY A 326 10.29 11.76 11.20
C GLY A 326 10.27 12.44 9.84
N VAL A 327 9.12 12.53 9.21
CA VAL A 327 8.89 13.15 7.89
C VAL A 327 8.04 14.39 8.04
N LEU A 328 8.31 15.41 7.24
CA LEU A 328 7.51 16.62 7.11
C LEU A 328 7.25 16.91 5.64
N VAL A 329 5.99 17.17 5.30
CA VAL A 329 5.50 17.49 3.94
C VAL A 329 4.69 18.77 3.97
N GLU A 330 4.88 19.66 3.01
CA GLU A 330 4.03 20.81 2.76
C GLU A 330 3.22 20.62 1.48
N PHE A 331 1.97 21.11 1.48
CA PHE A 331 1.03 21.04 0.38
C PHE A 331 0.70 22.42 -0.19
N GLU A 332 0.34 22.49 -1.48
CA GLU A 332 0.01 23.75 -2.18
C GLU A 332 -1.07 24.58 -1.47
N ASN A 333 -2.05 23.92 -0.87
CA ASN A 333 -3.14 24.58 -0.14
C ASN A 333 -2.72 25.11 1.26
N GLY A 334 -1.43 24.98 1.61
CA GLY A 334 -0.86 25.38 2.90
C GLY A 334 -1.05 24.38 4.03
N ALA A 335 -1.61 23.20 3.75
CA ALA A 335 -1.64 22.13 4.75
C ALA A 335 -0.24 21.55 4.99
N THR A 336 -0.01 21.02 6.18
CA THR A 336 1.23 20.33 6.55
C THR A 336 0.94 18.91 6.98
N GLY A 337 1.82 17.98 6.60
CA GLY A 337 1.77 16.59 7.03
C GLY A 337 3.02 16.21 7.79
N THR A 338 2.87 15.54 8.92
CA THR A 338 3.97 14.90 9.64
C THR A 338 3.73 13.40 9.72
N MET A 339 4.81 12.62 9.66
CA MET A 339 4.74 11.18 9.91
C MET A 339 5.93 10.76 10.75
N THR A 340 5.67 10.02 11.82
CA THR A 340 6.72 9.44 12.68
C THR A 340 6.70 7.93 12.60
N MET A 341 7.85 7.33 12.29
CA MET A 341 8.06 5.89 12.35
C MET A 341 9.00 5.55 13.51
N ALA A 342 8.59 4.58 14.32
CA ALA A 342 9.41 3.96 15.36
C ALA A 342 9.29 2.43 15.29
N THR A 343 10.39 1.68 15.50
CA THR A 343 10.47 0.26 15.12
C THR A 343 10.69 -0.71 16.30
N THR A 344 10.58 -0.25 17.53
CA THR A 344 10.74 -1.09 18.74
C THR A 344 9.47 -1.16 19.58
N ALA A 345 8.32 -0.91 18.96
CA ALA A 345 7.06 -0.96 19.66
C ALA A 345 6.75 -2.40 20.14
N ALA A 346 6.22 -2.53 21.35
CA ALA A 346 5.79 -3.83 21.88
C ALA A 346 4.62 -4.41 21.06
N LYS A 347 3.75 -3.55 20.54
CA LYS A 347 2.63 -3.88 19.66
C LYS A 347 2.63 -2.90 18.49
N GLY A 348 2.49 -3.40 17.27
CA GLY A 348 2.32 -2.55 16.09
C GLY A 348 1.05 -1.71 16.19
N SER A 349 1.12 -0.46 15.76
CA SER A 349 -0.05 0.41 15.73
C SER A 349 0.14 1.62 14.82
N ARG A 350 -0.98 2.14 14.30
CA ARG A 350 -1.04 3.39 13.55
C ARG A 350 -1.98 4.38 14.21
N THR A 351 -1.50 5.60 14.38
CA THR A 351 -2.33 6.71 14.84
C THR A 351 -2.50 7.75 13.75
N ILE A 352 -3.62 8.45 13.80
CA ILE A 352 -3.93 9.57 12.92
C ILE A 352 -4.55 10.70 13.74
N HIS A 353 -4.09 11.94 13.47
CA HIS A 353 -4.72 13.16 13.94
C HIS A 353 -4.83 14.15 12.79
N LEU A 354 -6.05 14.51 12.44
CA LEU A 354 -6.38 15.49 11.41
C LEU A 354 -6.98 16.72 12.07
N VAL A 355 -6.39 17.88 11.82
CA VAL A 355 -6.94 19.17 12.28
C VAL A 355 -7.41 19.95 11.07
N GLY A 356 -8.67 20.36 11.10
CA GLY A 356 -9.31 21.13 10.04
C GLY A 356 -9.81 22.49 10.53
N THR A 357 -10.41 23.26 9.61
CA THR A 357 -10.92 24.61 9.91
C THR A 357 -12.22 24.62 10.74
N ALA A 358 -12.86 23.47 10.94
CA ALA A 358 -14.12 23.35 11.67
C ALA A 358 -14.11 22.24 12.75
N GLY A 359 -13.01 21.55 12.93
CA GLY A 359 -12.90 20.44 13.90
C GLY A 359 -11.66 19.60 13.69
N GLU A 360 -11.63 18.47 14.36
CA GLU A 360 -10.51 17.52 14.31
C GLU A 360 -10.98 16.07 14.37
N ILE A 361 -10.17 15.15 13.88
CA ILE A 361 -10.37 13.70 14.02
C ILE A 361 -9.08 13.11 14.59
N GLU A 362 -9.21 12.32 15.65
CA GLU A 362 -8.10 11.60 16.28
C GLU A 362 -8.46 10.15 16.49
N GLY A 363 -7.56 9.23 16.14
CA GLY A 363 -7.85 7.82 16.31
C GLY A 363 -6.63 6.91 16.16
N LYS A 364 -6.87 5.62 16.45
CA LYS A 364 -5.88 4.55 16.34
C LYS A 364 -6.50 3.36 15.62
N MET A 365 -5.89 2.97 14.53
CA MET A 365 -6.43 1.94 13.63
C MET A 365 -6.70 0.62 14.35
N GLU A 366 -5.79 0.17 15.21
CA GLU A 366 -5.87 -1.13 15.92
C GLU A 366 -6.88 -1.14 17.07
N GLU A 367 -7.59 -0.03 17.29
CA GLU A 367 -8.70 0.09 18.23
C GLU A 367 -10.04 0.19 17.51
N ASP A 368 -10.03 0.20 16.16
CA ASP A 368 -11.21 0.32 15.29
C ASP A 368 -12.12 1.48 15.69
N ARG A 369 -11.51 2.57 16.17
CA ARG A 369 -12.21 3.70 16.77
C ARG A 369 -11.47 5.00 16.53
N PHE A 370 -12.25 6.07 16.29
CA PHE A 370 -11.74 7.44 16.31
C PHE A 370 -12.72 8.38 16.99
N VAL A 371 -12.22 9.55 17.39
CA VAL A 371 -13.01 10.64 17.96
C VAL A 371 -13.06 11.77 16.96
N LEU A 372 -14.25 12.25 16.67
CA LEU A 372 -14.51 13.43 15.86
C LEU A 372 -14.99 14.56 16.75
N ARG A 373 -14.25 15.68 16.79
CA ARG A 373 -14.60 16.89 17.52
C ARG A 373 -14.91 18.02 16.56
N ARG A 374 -16.01 18.72 16.77
CA ARG A 374 -16.44 19.86 15.94
C ARG A 374 -16.56 21.10 16.81
N PHE A 375 -16.21 22.26 16.27
CA PHE A 375 -16.41 23.51 16.96
C PHE A 375 -17.90 23.75 17.18
N ASP A 376 -18.28 24.16 18.40
CA ASP A 376 -19.62 24.62 18.69
C ASP A 376 -19.80 26.05 18.16
N ALA A 377 -20.97 26.33 17.60
CA ALA A 377 -21.36 27.68 17.11
C ALA A 377 -21.31 28.75 18.22
N SER A 378 -21.45 28.38 19.49
CA SER A 378 -21.29 29.30 20.62
C SER A 378 -19.84 29.72 20.91
N GLY A 379 -18.85 28.97 20.38
CA GLY A 379 -17.43 29.15 20.64
C GLY A 379 -17.00 28.85 22.09
N VAL A 380 -17.88 28.27 22.91
CA VAL A 380 -17.60 27.96 24.30
C VAL A 380 -17.26 26.49 24.50
N HIS A 381 -17.81 25.63 23.65
CA HIS A 381 -17.66 24.18 23.76
C HIS A 381 -17.35 23.58 22.37
N HIS A 382 -16.99 22.31 22.35
CA HIS A 382 -16.93 21.48 21.15
C HIS A 382 -17.89 20.29 21.34
N SER A 383 -18.45 19.79 20.25
CA SER A 383 -19.13 18.50 20.27
C SER A 383 -18.11 17.39 20.05
N GLU A 384 -18.30 16.26 20.73
CA GLU A 384 -17.47 15.08 20.58
C GLU A 384 -18.35 13.89 20.18
N GLU A 385 -17.91 13.16 19.15
CA GLU A 385 -18.54 11.94 18.68
C GLU A 385 -17.48 10.83 18.62
N VAL A 386 -17.72 9.74 19.32
CA VAL A 386 -16.90 8.53 19.23
C VAL A 386 -17.49 7.67 18.12
N VAL A 387 -16.68 7.34 17.14
CA VAL A 387 -17.06 6.52 15.99
C VAL A 387 -16.34 5.19 16.06
N ASP A 388 -17.12 4.12 16.27
CA ASP A 388 -16.62 2.73 16.16
C ASP A 388 -16.73 2.27 14.71
N THR A 389 -15.68 1.64 14.19
CA THR A 389 -15.64 1.10 12.84
C THR A 389 -15.62 -0.42 12.89
N ALA A 390 -16.14 -1.08 11.84
CA ALA A 390 -16.06 -2.53 11.74
C ALA A 390 -14.63 -2.92 11.37
N GLY A 391 -13.84 -3.37 12.34
CA GLY A 391 -12.50 -3.89 12.13
C GLY A 391 -12.49 -5.13 11.24
N GLY A 392 -11.33 -5.40 10.62
CA GLY A 392 -11.06 -6.64 9.92
C GLY A 392 -10.02 -7.44 10.70
N GLU A 393 -10.09 -8.76 10.64
CA GLU A 393 -9.17 -9.67 11.34
C GLU A 393 -7.77 -9.75 10.69
N ASP A 394 -7.58 -9.17 9.50
CA ASP A 394 -6.29 -9.18 8.79
C ASP A 394 -5.36 -8.03 9.23
N PHE A 395 -4.07 -8.13 8.82
CA PHE A 395 -3.03 -7.15 9.16
C PHE A 395 -3.30 -5.72 8.65
N HIS A 396 -4.25 -5.54 7.72
CA HIS A 396 -4.62 -4.27 7.13
C HIS A 396 -6.05 -3.84 7.47
N GLY A 397 -6.62 -4.38 8.56
CA GLY A 397 -7.96 -4.02 9.03
C GLY A 397 -9.08 -4.36 8.04
N GLY A 398 -8.94 -5.41 7.23
CA GLY A 398 -9.93 -5.83 6.24
C GLY A 398 -9.84 -5.09 4.90
N GLY A 399 -8.77 -4.34 4.64
CA GLY A 399 -8.61 -3.55 3.42
C GLY A 399 -8.24 -4.36 2.17
N ASP A 400 -7.58 -5.52 2.32
CA ASP A 400 -7.02 -6.30 1.20
C ASP A 400 -8.05 -6.68 0.15
N LEU A 401 -9.12 -7.37 0.54
CA LEU A 401 -10.14 -7.83 -0.41
C LEU A 401 -11.10 -6.72 -0.85
N ARG A 402 -11.31 -5.70 -0.01
CA ARG A 402 -12.09 -4.51 -0.40
C ARG A 402 -11.41 -3.71 -1.50
N LEU A 403 -10.09 -3.61 -1.48
CA LEU A 403 -9.31 -3.02 -2.57
C LEU A 403 -9.56 -3.77 -3.89
N VAL A 404 -9.52 -5.11 -3.86
CA VAL A 404 -9.76 -5.92 -5.07
C VAL A 404 -11.19 -5.73 -5.57
N GLY A 405 -12.17 -5.71 -4.67
CA GLY A 405 -13.56 -5.43 -5.01
C GLY A 405 -13.76 -4.07 -5.69
N ASP A 406 -13.13 -3.02 -5.16
CA ASP A 406 -13.15 -1.68 -5.76
C ASP A 406 -12.49 -1.68 -7.15
N PHE A 407 -11.35 -2.33 -7.30
CA PHE A 407 -10.68 -2.48 -8.61
C PHE A 407 -11.57 -3.20 -9.64
N VAL A 408 -12.20 -4.31 -9.25
CA VAL A 408 -13.14 -5.06 -10.12
C VAL A 408 -14.35 -4.20 -10.50
N ALA A 409 -14.91 -3.46 -9.55
CA ALA A 409 -16.03 -2.53 -9.80
C ALA A 409 -15.65 -1.44 -10.81
N VAL A 410 -14.47 -0.82 -10.67
CA VAL A 410 -13.95 0.17 -11.62
C VAL A 410 -13.76 -0.43 -13.01
N LEU A 411 -13.22 -1.64 -13.12
CA LEU A 411 -13.07 -2.34 -14.41
C LEU A 411 -14.40 -2.69 -15.07
N ASN A 412 -15.45 -2.86 -14.28
CA ASN A 412 -16.83 -3.05 -14.75
C ASN A 412 -17.55 -1.72 -15.08
N GLY A 413 -16.86 -0.58 -14.97
CA GLY A 413 -17.38 0.74 -15.34
C GLY A 413 -18.15 1.45 -14.24
N GLU A 414 -18.04 0.98 -12.99
CA GLU A 414 -18.58 1.72 -11.85
C GLU A 414 -17.74 2.95 -11.56
N GLN A 415 -18.36 3.96 -10.93
CA GLN A 415 -17.63 5.16 -10.53
C GLN A 415 -16.63 4.83 -9.43
N PRO A 416 -15.41 5.40 -9.49
CA PRO A 416 -14.42 5.24 -8.43
C PRO A 416 -14.99 5.64 -7.07
N SER A 417 -14.70 4.83 -6.06
CA SER A 417 -15.05 5.15 -4.67
C SER A 417 -14.11 6.21 -4.10
N LEU A 418 -14.42 6.73 -2.91
CA LEU A 418 -13.48 7.64 -2.21
C LEU A 418 -12.16 6.94 -1.85
N SER A 419 -12.16 5.61 -1.76
CA SER A 419 -10.99 4.79 -1.42
C SER A 419 -10.18 4.33 -2.63
N THR A 420 -10.68 4.50 -3.85
CA THR A 420 -10.00 4.07 -5.08
C THR A 420 -8.55 4.59 -5.12
N THR A 421 -7.63 3.69 -5.40
CA THR A 421 -6.17 3.93 -5.36
C THR A 421 -5.60 3.97 -6.77
N ASP A 422 -6.02 4.96 -7.57
CA ASP A 422 -5.44 5.14 -8.90
C ASP A 422 -3.94 5.49 -8.84
N LEU A 423 -3.23 5.24 -9.93
CA LEU A 423 -1.79 5.50 -10.01
C LEU A 423 -1.47 6.99 -9.82
N ALA A 424 -2.23 7.89 -10.44
CA ALA A 424 -1.99 9.33 -10.38
C ALA A 424 -2.09 9.88 -8.94
N GLY A 425 -3.08 9.42 -8.17
CA GLY A 425 -3.20 9.74 -6.75
C GLY A 425 -2.06 9.16 -5.89
N SER A 426 -1.58 7.96 -6.25
CA SER A 426 -0.51 7.26 -5.52
C SER A 426 0.88 7.86 -5.77
N VAL A 427 1.11 8.45 -6.95
CA VAL A 427 2.39 9.09 -7.34
C VAL A 427 2.79 10.19 -6.36
N ASN A 428 1.86 11.02 -5.90
CA ASN A 428 2.15 12.12 -4.98
C ASN A 428 2.69 11.66 -3.63
N GLY A 429 2.11 10.59 -3.05
CA GLY A 429 2.60 10.00 -1.80
C GLY A 429 4.00 9.43 -1.97
N GLN A 430 4.25 8.73 -3.08
CA GLN A 430 5.54 8.10 -3.32
C GLN A 430 6.64 9.12 -3.69
N LEU A 431 6.35 10.17 -4.45
CA LEU A 431 7.29 11.27 -4.69
C LEU A 431 7.64 11.99 -3.39
N SER A 432 6.67 12.19 -2.49
CA SER A 432 6.94 12.75 -1.17
C SER A 432 7.88 11.86 -0.35
N ALA A 433 7.75 10.54 -0.46
CA ALA A 433 8.67 9.60 0.18
C ALA A 433 10.09 9.69 -0.39
N PHE A 434 10.25 9.78 -1.71
CA PHE A 434 11.56 9.98 -2.34
C PHE A 434 12.18 11.32 -1.95
N ALA A 435 11.40 12.40 -1.96
CA ALA A 435 11.86 13.72 -1.54
C ALA A 435 12.28 13.74 -0.06
N ALA A 436 11.51 13.11 0.82
CA ALA A 436 11.84 12.96 2.22
C ALA A 436 13.14 12.17 2.44
N GLU A 437 13.38 11.10 1.69
CA GLU A 437 14.63 10.32 1.74
C GLU A 437 15.83 11.11 1.21
N GLU A 438 15.66 11.87 0.13
CA GLU A 438 16.70 12.77 -0.37
C GLU A 438 16.99 13.86 0.68
N GLY A 439 15.95 14.45 1.28
CA GLY A 439 16.07 15.44 2.35
C GLY A 439 16.79 14.89 3.59
N ARG A 440 16.54 13.64 3.97
CA ARG A 440 17.27 12.96 5.08
C ARG A 440 18.76 12.86 4.81
N ARG A 441 19.14 12.54 3.58
CA ARG A 441 20.54 12.35 3.18
C ARG A 441 21.30 13.67 3.01
N THR A 442 20.61 14.72 2.56
CA THR A 442 21.20 16.03 2.27
C THR A 442 21.05 17.04 3.40
N GLY A 443 20.15 16.80 4.36
CA GLY A 443 19.82 17.74 5.44
C GLY A 443 19.02 18.96 4.97
N SER A 444 18.31 18.87 3.84
CA SER A 444 17.60 19.97 3.20
C SER A 444 16.13 19.62 2.87
N TRP A 445 15.34 20.63 2.55
CA TRP A 445 14.08 20.46 1.88
C TRP A 445 14.31 20.08 0.41
N VAL A 446 13.44 19.25 -0.13
CA VAL A 446 13.44 18.85 -1.53
C VAL A 446 12.10 19.23 -2.17
N GLU A 447 12.16 20.05 -3.21
CA GLU A 447 11.01 20.51 -3.98
C GLU A 447 10.56 19.39 -4.95
N LEU A 448 9.26 19.01 -4.92
CA LEU A 448 8.77 17.89 -5.71
C LEU A 448 8.70 18.22 -7.21
N ASP A 449 8.44 19.47 -7.58
CA ASP A 449 8.45 19.87 -8.99
C ASP A 449 9.87 19.83 -9.58
N GLU A 450 10.90 20.18 -8.81
CA GLU A 450 12.29 19.98 -9.22
C GLU A 450 12.65 18.50 -9.37
N MET A 451 12.15 17.65 -8.48
CA MET A 451 12.33 16.20 -8.59
C MET A 451 11.63 15.66 -9.85
N ARG A 452 10.39 16.07 -10.12
CA ARG A 452 9.70 15.72 -11.36
C ARG A 452 10.48 16.16 -12.61
N GLY A 453 10.99 17.39 -12.63
CA GLY A 453 11.80 17.91 -13.74
C GLY A 453 13.15 17.20 -13.92
N ARG A 454 13.74 16.64 -12.86
CA ARG A 454 14.99 15.87 -12.96
C ARG A 454 14.80 14.47 -13.55
N TYR A 455 13.61 13.87 -13.43
CA TYR A 455 13.37 12.46 -13.73
C TYR A 455 12.22 12.21 -14.72
N GLY A 456 11.48 13.25 -15.15
CA GLY A 456 10.28 13.12 -15.98
C GLY A 456 10.52 13.35 -17.48
N ASP A 457 11.79 13.44 -17.96
CA ASP A 457 12.15 13.62 -19.38
C ASP A 457 12.60 12.29 -20.02
#